data_2958226bb4f11638ea6261ce9bfc1663
#
_entry.id   2958226bb4f11638ea6261ce9bfc1663
#
_cell.length_a   1.000
_cell.length_b   1.000
_cell.length_c   1.000
_cell.angle_alpha   90.00
_cell.angle_beta   90.00
_cell.angle_gamma   90.00
#
_symmetry.space_group_name_H-M   'P 1'
#
loop_
_entity.id
_entity.type
_entity.pdbx_description
1 polymer ?
#
loop_
_entity_poly.entity_id
_entity_poly.type
_entity_poly.pdbx_seq_one_letter_code
_entity_poly.pdbx_strand_id
1 'polypeptide(L)'
;MPVGDIRLQADYRLADHNHPAHFIDARQIVEENNASANPKYCLAVAPFSGLNEPLQDLVGLDRLFEAYYEEPGHVKALIGRLAEAQRESFRLLAECGCDGVMIYDDWGLQDRLMISLPMIQEFFGPHYRANWEYAHSLGMDTWVHSCGYIIELLPLLREWGLDVIQQDQQENMGLEALDAVAGGRLAFWCPVDIQKTMADGSVDDIRAYVGRMMATLGNHAGGLISKRYRMPKRSAPS
;
A
#
# COMPACT_ATOMS: atom_id res chain seq x y z
N MET A 1 14.80 16.81 7.48
CA MET A 1 16.15 16.18 7.50
C MET A 1 16.07 14.93 8.33
N PRO A 2 16.61 13.78 7.87
CA PRO A 2 16.66 12.58 8.69
C PRO A 2 17.37 12.89 10.02
N VAL A 3 16.80 12.42 11.10
CA VAL A 3 17.44 12.53 12.43
C VAL A 3 18.42 11.37 12.54
N GLY A 4 19.67 11.60 12.21
CA GLY A 4 20.69 10.58 11.94
C GLY A 4 21.05 9.60 13.06
N ASP A 5 20.42 9.66 14.23
CA ASP A 5 20.63 8.71 15.32
C ASP A 5 19.29 8.11 15.77
N ILE A 6 19.06 6.83 15.46
CA ILE A 6 17.82 6.14 15.77
C ILE A 6 17.51 6.09 17.27
N ARG A 7 18.54 6.17 18.13
CA ARG A 7 18.39 6.21 19.60
C ARG A 7 17.69 7.48 20.06
N LEU A 8 17.88 8.59 19.34
CA LEU A 8 17.21 9.87 19.60
C LEU A 8 15.74 9.87 19.16
N GLN A 9 15.33 8.88 18.35
CA GLN A 9 13.95 8.77 17.88
C GLN A 9 12.98 8.32 18.98
N ALA A 10 13.46 7.76 20.09
CA ALA A 10 12.60 7.41 21.23
C ALA A 10 11.81 8.63 21.75
N ASP A 11 12.41 9.83 21.70
CA ASP A 11 11.80 11.09 22.12
C ASP A 11 11.19 11.91 20.97
N TYR A 12 11.31 11.41 19.71
CA TYR A 12 10.77 12.11 18.57
C TYR A 12 9.24 12.14 18.64
N ARG A 13 8.68 13.34 18.63
CA ARG A 13 7.23 13.49 18.49
C ARG A 13 6.87 13.27 17.03
N LEU A 14 6.21 12.15 16.76
CA LEU A 14 5.53 11.99 15.48
C LEU A 14 4.60 13.18 15.26
N ALA A 15 4.62 13.76 14.07
CA ALA A 15 3.69 14.84 13.74
C ALA A 15 2.25 14.38 14.03
N ASP A 16 1.42 15.29 14.52
CA ASP A 16 0.01 14.96 14.83
C ASP A 16 -0.81 14.83 13.55
N HIS A 17 -0.56 13.75 12.79
CA HIS A 17 -1.32 13.41 11.59
C HIS A 17 -2.74 12.96 11.91
N ASN A 18 -3.00 12.60 13.17
CA ASN A 18 -4.31 12.17 13.67
C ASN A 18 -5.13 13.30 14.29
N HIS A 19 -4.72 14.56 14.08
CA HIS A 19 -5.54 15.67 14.52
C HIS A 19 -6.90 15.64 13.82
N PRO A 20 -8.05 15.73 14.54
CA PRO A 20 -9.39 15.59 13.96
C PRO A 20 -9.68 16.49 12.76
N ALA A 21 -9.03 17.66 12.70
CA ALA A 21 -9.18 18.59 11.57
C ALA A 21 -8.76 17.99 10.22
N HIS A 22 -7.85 17.00 10.21
CA HIS A 22 -7.39 16.34 8.98
C HIS A 22 -8.44 15.38 8.39
N PHE A 23 -9.46 15.03 9.15
CA PHE A 23 -10.52 14.08 8.76
C PHE A 23 -11.85 14.75 8.43
N ILE A 24 -11.95 16.08 8.50
CA ILE A 24 -13.19 16.84 8.20
C ILE A 24 -13.62 16.60 6.75
N ASP A 25 -12.69 16.73 5.82
CA ASP A 25 -12.99 16.56 4.40
C ASP A 25 -13.38 15.10 4.09
N ALA A 26 -12.72 14.12 4.71
CA ALA A 26 -13.06 12.71 4.55
C ALA A 26 -14.50 12.44 5.02
N ARG A 27 -14.89 12.96 6.17
CA ARG A 27 -16.25 12.83 6.69
C ARG A 27 -17.28 13.46 5.75
N GLN A 28 -17.04 14.68 5.31
CA GLN A 28 -17.94 15.37 4.38
C GLN A 28 -18.11 14.61 3.07
N ILE A 29 -17.00 14.12 2.47
CA ILE A 29 -17.04 13.36 1.22
C ILE A 29 -17.87 12.07 1.40
N VAL A 30 -17.69 11.35 2.51
CA VAL A 30 -18.46 10.13 2.78
C VAL A 30 -19.94 10.44 3.00
N GLU A 31 -20.28 11.48 3.74
CA GLU A 31 -21.67 11.91 3.95
C GLU A 31 -22.35 12.27 2.63
N GLU A 32 -21.71 13.07 1.77
CA GLU A 32 -22.21 13.43 0.44
C GLU A 32 -22.38 12.19 -0.46
N ASN A 33 -21.39 11.26 -0.44
CA ASN A 33 -21.49 10.00 -1.17
C ASN A 33 -22.67 9.17 -0.73
N ASN A 34 -22.87 9.01 0.58
CA ASN A 34 -23.94 8.19 1.15
C ASN A 34 -25.34 8.80 0.92
N ALA A 35 -25.42 10.12 0.77
CA ALA A 35 -26.65 10.82 0.41
C ALA A 35 -26.96 10.72 -1.11
N SER A 36 -26.04 10.23 -1.94
CA SER A 36 -26.22 10.13 -3.37
C SER A 36 -27.15 8.98 -3.77
N ALA A 37 -27.75 9.05 -4.97
CA ALA A 37 -28.61 8.00 -5.50
C ALA A 37 -27.88 6.67 -5.80
N ASN A 38 -26.55 6.70 -5.87
CA ASN A 38 -25.71 5.54 -6.13
C ASN A 38 -24.40 5.66 -5.35
N PRO A 39 -24.42 5.38 -4.04
CA PRO A 39 -23.24 5.45 -3.19
C PRO A 39 -22.11 4.57 -3.73
N LYS A 40 -20.89 5.07 -3.63
CA LYS A 40 -19.68 4.38 -4.06
C LYS A 40 -18.89 3.90 -2.84
N TYR A 41 -18.06 2.93 -3.06
CA TYR A 41 -17.06 2.50 -2.09
C TYR A 41 -16.11 3.65 -1.75
N CYS A 42 -15.96 3.96 -0.47
CA CYS A 42 -15.14 5.04 0.04
C CYS A 42 -13.80 4.48 0.53
N LEU A 43 -12.78 4.54 -0.32
CA LEU A 43 -11.40 4.19 0.03
C LEU A 43 -10.66 5.45 0.50
N ALA A 44 -10.09 5.39 1.69
CA ALA A 44 -9.27 6.47 2.23
C ALA A 44 -7.80 6.06 2.34
N VAL A 45 -6.89 6.99 2.04
CA VAL A 45 -5.46 6.81 2.32
C VAL A 45 -5.20 7.24 3.75
N ALA A 46 -4.58 6.36 4.55
CA ALA A 46 -4.23 6.70 5.92
C ALA A 46 -3.16 7.80 5.95
N PRO A 47 -3.26 8.80 6.83
CA PRO A 47 -2.22 9.83 7.00
C PRO A 47 -0.83 9.24 7.32
N PHE A 48 -0.77 8.18 8.15
CA PHE A 48 0.41 7.33 8.27
C PHE A 48 0.29 6.19 7.28
N SER A 49 0.92 6.38 6.14
CA SER A 49 0.65 5.57 4.98
C SER A 49 1.33 4.21 4.99
N GLY A 50 2.46 4.04 5.66
CA GLY A 50 3.20 2.77 5.74
C GLY A 50 3.98 2.67 7.03
N LEU A 51 4.81 1.64 7.15
CA LEU A 51 5.72 1.48 8.29
C LEU A 51 7.19 1.59 7.86
N ASN A 52 7.53 1.09 6.66
CA ASN A 52 8.88 1.08 6.14
C ASN A 52 9.30 2.44 5.54
N GLU A 53 8.47 3.04 4.68
CA GLU A 53 8.79 4.33 4.08
C GLU A 53 8.95 5.44 5.14
N PRO A 54 8.07 5.59 6.14
CA PRO A 54 8.29 6.55 7.21
C PRO A 54 9.58 6.32 8.00
N LEU A 55 10.02 5.07 8.17
CA LEU A 55 11.32 4.78 8.79
C LEU A 55 12.47 5.28 7.94
N GLN A 56 12.41 5.06 6.62
CA GLN A 56 13.43 5.54 5.69
C GLN A 56 13.52 7.07 5.72
N ASP A 57 12.38 7.76 5.79
CA ASP A 57 12.32 9.21 5.87
C ASP A 57 12.88 9.76 7.21
N LEU A 58 12.60 9.08 8.31
CA LEU A 58 13.02 9.49 9.64
C LEU A 58 14.50 9.22 9.90
N VAL A 59 15.00 8.07 9.48
CA VAL A 59 16.35 7.57 9.82
C VAL A 59 17.34 7.82 8.68
N GLY A 60 16.87 7.75 7.44
CA GLY A 60 17.69 7.65 6.23
C GLY A 60 17.99 6.19 5.89
N LEU A 61 17.96 5.87 4.60
CA LEU A 61 17.99 4.49 4.11
C LEU A 61 19.26 3.73 4.54
N ASP A 62 20.43 4.35 4.34
CA ASP A 62 21.72 3.71 4.67
C ASP A 62 21.81 3.40 6.17
N ARG A 63 21.45 4.39 7.01
CA ARG A 63 21.48 4.23 8.46
C ARG A 63 20.44 3.24 8.97
N LEU A 64 19.28 3.17 8.32
CA LEU A 64 18.25 2.19 8.68
C LEU A 64 18.72 0.76 8.42
N PHE A 65 19.42 0.52 7.30
CA PHE A 65 19.97 -0.80 7.00
C PHE A 65 21.01 -1.25 8.01
N GLU A 66 21.89 -0.35 8.47
CA GLU A 66 22.81 -0.63 9.58
C GLU A 66 22.05 -0.92 10.88
N ALA A 67 21.04 -0.09 11.21
CA ALA A 67 20.29 -0.16 12.44
C ALA A 67 19.50 -1.47 12.62
N TYR A 68 19.06 -2.11 11.54
CA TYR A 68 18.43 -3.43 11.64
C TYR A 68 19.34 -4.47 12.32
N TYR A 69 20.67 -4.34 12.17
CA TYR A 69 21.63 -5.27 12.74
C TYR A 69 22.26 -4.74 14.03
N GLU A 70 22.56 -3.46 14.10
CA GLU A 70 23.26 -2.86 15.24
C GLU A 70 22.32 -2.50 16.37
N GLU A 71 21.09 -2.06 16.04
CA GLU A 71 20.14 -1.49 17.01
C GLU A 71 18.70 -2.02 16.82
N PRO A 72 18.49 -3.34 16.65
CA PRO A 72 17.18 -3.92 16.29
C PRO A 72 16.07 -3.57 17.28
N GLY A 73 16.42 -3.40 18.56
CA GLY A 73 15.46 -3.01 19.60
C GLY A 73 14.89 -1.61 19.38
N HIS A 74 15.73 -0.65 18.97
CA HIS A 74 15.28 0.71 18.68
C HIS A 74 14.44 0.77 17.40
N VAL A 75 14.83 0.02 16.37
CA VAL A 75 14.04 -0.11 15.14
C VAL A 75 12.64 -0.66 15.45
N LYS A 76 12.55 -1.77 16.19
CA LYS A 76 11.26 -2.36 16.60
C LYS A 76 10.40 -1.39 17.42
N ALA A 77 11.01 -0.66 18.34
CA ALA A 77 10.30 0.34 19.14
C ALA A 77 9.72 1.47 18.26
N LEU A 78 10.48 1.94 17.29
CA LEU A 78 10.02 2.99 16.37
C LEU A 78 8.91 2.49 15.45
N ILE A 79 9.04 1.29 14.89
CA ILE A 79 7.96 0.64 14.13
C ILE A 79 6.69 0.52 14.97
N GLY A 80 6.81 0.10 16.22
CA GLY A 80 5.67 0.00 17.15
C GLY A 80 4.92 1.32 17.30
N ARG A 81 5.65 2.43 17.47
CA ARG A 81 5.03 3.77 17.55
C ARG A 81 4.35 4.21 16.27
N LEU A 82 4.97 3.92 15.11
CA LEU A 82 4.35 4.20 13.82
C LEU A 82 3.07 3.36 13.63
N ALA A 83 3.11 2.10 14.02
CA ALA A 83 1.97 1.20 13.95
C ALA A 83 0.80 1.64 14.86
N GLU A 84 1.10 2.17 16.05
CA GLU A 84 0.08 2.76 16.94
C GLU A 84 -0.56 4.00 16.30
N ALA A 85 0.24 4.89 15.72
CA ALA A 85 -0.26 6.08 15.03
C ALA A 85 -1.11 5.71 13.79
N GLN A 86 -0.70 4.69 13.04
CA GLN A 86 -1.47 4.16 11.91
C GLN A 86 -2.81 3.57 12.37
N ARG A 87 -2.84 2.81 13.47
CA ARG A 87 -4.07 2.25 14.03
C ARG A 87 -5.05 3.33 14.45
N GLU A 88 -4.57 4.43 15.03
CA GLU A 88 -5.42 5.57 15.35
C GLU A 88 -5.99 6.24 14.09
N SER A 89 -5.20 6.35 13.02
CA SER A 89 -5.71 6.81 11.72
C SER A 89 -6.85 5.92 11.21
N PHE A 90 -6.73 4.60 11.35
CA PHE A 90 -7.78 3.65 10.92
C PHE A 90 -9.07 3.87 11.71
N ARG A 91 -8.96 4.06 13.03
CA ARG A 91 -10.13 4.35 13.87
C ARG A 91 -10.86 5.62 13.41
N LEU A 92 -10.12 6.69 13.14
CA LEU A 92 -10.69 7.97 12.72
C LEU A 92 -11.33 7.89 11.31
N LEU A 93 -10.73 7.14 10.39
CA LEU A 93 -11.29 6.90 9.06
C LEU A 93 -12.56 6.05 9.11
N ALA A 94 -12.61 5.03 9.97
CA ALA A 94 -13.81 4.25 10.22
C ALA A 94 -14.94 5.11 10.80
N GLU A 95 -14.63 6.03 11.73
CA GLU A 95 -15.60 7.01 12.26
C GLU A 95 -16.09 8.01 11.21
N CYS A 96 -15.34 8.24 10.15
CA CYS A 96 -15.80 8.99 8.99
C CYS A 96 -16.75 8.17 8.09
N GLY A 97 -16.83 6.84 8.28
CA GLY A 97 -17.64 5.94 7.47
C GLY A 97 -16.95 5.45 6.20
N CYS A 98 -15.62 5.40 6.18
CA CYS A 98 -14.86 4.82 5.07
C CYS A 98 -15.05 3.29 5.03
N ASP A 99 -15.16 2.72 3.81
CA ASP A 99 -15.33 1.29 3.58
C ASP A 99 -13.98 0.55 3.53
N GLY A 100 -12.90 1.25 3.28
CA GLY A 100 -11.56 0.69 3.25
C GLY A 100 -10.47 1.69 3.55
N VAL A 101 -9.33 1.18 3.98
CA VAL A 101 -8.13 1.97 4.27
C VAL A 101 -6.94 1.50 3.44
N MET A 102 -6.25 2.44 2.82
CA MET A 102 -5.08 2.19 1.99
C MET A 102 -3.83 2.76 2.64
N ILE A 103 -2.76 2.00 2.60
CA ILE A 103 -1.41 2.42 2.95
C ILE A 103 -0.47 2.29 1.74
N TYR A 104 0.59 3.09 1.72
CA TYR A 104 1.68 3.01 0.76
C TYR A 104 2.92 2.51 1.49
N ASP A 105 3.55 1.44 0.99
CA ASP A 105 4.78 0.94 1.61
C ASP A 105 5.56 0.12 0.59
N ASP A 106 6.55 0.75 -0.03
CA ASP A 106 7.34 0.13 -1.09
C ASP A 106 8.36 -0.86 -0.52
N TRP A 107 8.26 -2.12 -0.94
CA TRP A 107 9.09 -3.23 -0.49
C TRP A 107 10.01 -3.78 -1.57
N GLY A 108 9.70 -3.50 -2.84
CA GLY A 108 10.39 -4.10 -3.96
C GLY A 108 11.39 -3.18 -4.63
N LEU A 109 12.53 -3.74 -5.01
CA LEU A 109 13.39 -3.23 -6.06
C LEU A 109 12.89 -3.74 -7.42
N GLN A 110 13.66 -3.56 -8.48
CA GLN A 110 13.24 -3.98 -9.82
C GLN A 110 13.09 -5.52 -9.94
N ASP A 111 13.88 -6.28 -9.20
CA ASP A 111 14.02 -7.74 -9.33
C ASP A 111 14.01 -8.51 -8.00
N ARG A 112 13.88 -7.83 -6.88
CA ARG A 112 13.93 -8.44 -5.53
C ARG A 112 13.34 -7.52 -4.47
N LEU A 113 13.18 -8.03 -3.24
CA LEU A 113 12.84 -7.24 -2.06
C LEU A 113 14.02 -6.35 -1.62
N MET A 114 13.73 -5.21 -1.00
CA MET A 114 14.76 -4.28 -0.44
C MET A 114 15.51 -4.89 0.74
N ILE A 115 14.80 -5.63 1.60
CA ILE A 115 15.37 -6.40 2.71
C ILE A 115 14.83 -7.83 2.64
N SER A 116 15.49 -8.75 3.34
CA SER A 116 15.11 -10.16 3.28
C SER A 116 13.71 -10.42 3.83
N LEU A 117 13.01 -11.40 3.27
CA LEU A 117 11.67 -11.77 3.71
C LEU A 117 11.59 -12.09 5.22
N PRO A 118 12.58 -12.83 5.82
CA PRO A 118 12.61 -13.04 7.26
C PRO A 118 12.68 -11.74 8.07
N MET A 119 13.42 -10.72 7.60
CA MET A 119 13.47 -9.42 8.27
C MET A 119 12.13 -8.69 8.18
N ILE A 120 11.47 -8.70 7.02
CA ILE A 120 10.13 -8.11 6.88
C ILE A 120 9.17 -8.80 7.86
N GLN A 121 9.22 -10.13 7.91
CA GLN A 121 8.36 -10.92 8.80
C GLN A 121 8.65 -10.63 10.29
N GLU A 122 9.91 -10.49 10.66
CA GLU A 122 10.31 -10.24 12.06
C GLU A 122 9.96 -8.84 12.53
N PHE A 123 10.29 -7.82 11.73
CA PHE A 123 10.18 -6.42 12.15
C PHE A 123 8.79 -5.83 11.91
N PHE A 124 8.13 -6.19 10.82
CA PHE A 124 6.89 -5.55 10.38
C PHE A 124 5.65 -6.45 10.49
N GLY A 125 5.83 -7.76 10.30
CA GLY A 125 4.72 -8.72 10.27
C GLY A 125 3.76 -8.63 11.45
N PRO A 126 4.23 -8.60 12.72
CA PRO A 126 3.35 -8.48 13.88
C PRO A 126 2.48 -7.21 13.86
N HIS A 127 3.02 -6.11 13.35
CA HIS A 127 2.34 -4.82 13.32
C HIS A 127 1.32 -4.75 12.19
N TYR A 128 1.66 -5.24 10.99
CA TYR A 128 0.69 -5.33 9.89
C TYR A 128 -0.48 -6.23 10.26
N ARG A 129 -0.21 -7.43 10.78
CA ARG A 129 -1.27 -8.35 11.22
C ARG A 129 -2.21 -7.68 12.21
N ALA A 130 -1.66 -7.10 13.28
CA ALA A 130 -2.48 -6.47 14.32
C ALA A 130 -3.28 -5.26 13.81
N ASN A 131 -2.70 -4.45 12.90
CA ASN A 131 -3.38 -3.28 12.36
C ASN A 131 -4.47 -3.65 11.35
N TRP A 132 -4.25 -4.68 10.52
CA TRP A 132 -5.25 -5.13 9.56
C TRP A 132 -6.39 -5.89 10.23
N GLU A 133 -6.09 -6.74 11.22
CA GLU A 133 -7.14 -7.32 12.07
C GLU A 133 -8.00 -6.23 12.74
N TYR A 134 -7.36 -5.15 13.18
CA TYR A 134 -8.08 -4.01 13.75
C TYR A 134 -8.94 -3.29 12.70
N ALA A 135 -8.42 -3.02 11.49
CA ALA A 135 -9.20 -2.43 10.41
C ALA A 135 -10.43 -3.28 10.07
N HIS A 136 -10.27 -4.61 9.96
CA HIS A 136 -11.38 -5.54 9.77
C HIS A 136 -12.40 -5.50 10.92
N SER A 137 -11.94 -5.38 12.17
CA SER A 137 -12.84 -5.24 13.33
C SER A 137 -13.69 -3.97 13.29
N LEU A 138 -13.22 -2.96 12.54
CA LEU A 138 -13.95 -1.70 12.28
C LEU A 138 -14.82 -1.77 11.00
N GLY A 139 -14.83 -2.91 10.31
CA GLY A 139 -15.61 -3.11 9.08
C GLY A 139 -14.96 -2.55 7.82
N MET A 140 -13.66 -2.25 7.84
CA MET A 140 -12.93 -1.72 6.68
C MET A 140 -12.08 -2.80 6.00
N ASP A 141 -12.08 -2.82 4.67
CA ASP A 141 -11.12 -3.59 3.89
C ASP A 141 -9.72 -2.95 3.93
N THR A 142 -8.68 -3.77 3.82
CA THR A 142 -7.29 -3.35 3.86
C THR A 142 -6.65 -3.34 2.48
N TRP A 143 -6.04 -2.22 2.13
CA TRP A 143 -5.41 -1.98 0.84
C TRP A 143 -3.96 -1.56 1.03
N VAL A 144 -3.05 -2.13 0.24
CA VAL A 144 -1.63 -1.75 0.22
C VAL A 144 -1.20 -1.40 -1.20
N HIS A 145 -0.54 -0.26 -1.35
CA HIS A 145 0.32 -0.02 -2.50
C HIS A 145 1.74 -0.45 -2.17
N SER A 146 2.36 -1.19 -3.08
CA SER A 146 3.80 -1.46 -3.02
C SER A 146 4.35 -1.56 -4.44
N CYS A 147 5.40 -0.80 -4.73
CA CYS A 147 6.12 -0.90 -5.99
C CYS A 147 7.14 -2.05 -6.00
N GLY A 148 7.63 -2.36 -7.20
CA GLY A 148 8.73 -3.28 -7.43
C GLY A 148 8.35 -4.77 -7.35
N TYR A 149 9.38 -5.59 -7.20
CA TYR A 149 9.27 -7.05 -7.16
C TYR A 149 8.99 -7.52 -5.74
N ILE A 150 7.75 -7.96 -5.47
CA ILE A 150 7.30 -8.36 -4.12
C ILE A 150 6.63 -9.74 -4.09
N ILE A 151 6.82 -10.57 -5.11
CA ILE A 151 6.08 -11.84 -5.25
C ILE A 151 6.22 -12.75 -4.02
N GLU A 152 7.40 -12.79 -3.41
CA GLU A 152 7.67 -13.61 -2.23
C GLU A 152 6.94 -13.09 -0.98
N LEU A 153 6.60 -11.80 -0.95
CA LEU A 153 5.93 -11.17 0.18
C LEU A 153 4.40 -11.36 0.13
N LEU A 154 3.80 -11.53 -1.05
CA LEU A 154 2.34 -11.62 -1.21
C LEU A 154 1.65 -12.67 -0.33
N PRO A 155 2.20 -13.90 -0.16
CA PRO A 155 1.61 -14.89 0.73
C PRO A 155 1.53 -14.42 2.19
N LEU A 156 2.57 -13.72 2.67
CA LEU A 156 2.61 -13.19 4.03
C LEU A 156 1.64 -12.01 4.20
N LEU A 157 1.61 -11.07 3.25
CA LEU A 157 0.65 -9.96 3.29
C LEU A 157 -0.79 -10.46 3.41
N ARG A 158 -1.14 -11.47 2.62
CA ARG A 158 -2.44 -12.13 2.72
C ARG A 158 -2.66 -12.81 4.07
N GLU A 159 -1.68 -13.56 4.56
CA GLU A 159 -1.76 -14.23 5.88
C GLU A 159 -1.96 -13.21 7.00
N TRP A 160 -1.39 -12.02 6.87
CA TRP A 160 -1.55 -10.93 7.83
C TRP A 160 -2.90 -10.21 7.73
N GLY A 161 -3.67 -10.45 6.66
CA GLY A 161 -5.01 -9.90 6.51
C GLY A 161 -5.15 -8.84 5.41
N LEU A 162 -4.25 -8.81 4.41
CA LEU A 162 -4.42 -7.92 3.26
C LEU A 162 -5.55 -8.41 2.35
N ASP A 163 -6.44 -7.52 1.93
CA ASP A 163 -7.52 -7.79 0.98
C ASP A 163 -7.15 -7.40 -0.45
N VAL A 164 -6.54 -6.23 -0.64
CA VAL A 164 -6.24 -5.69 -1.96
C VAL A 164 -4.80 -5.20 -2.06
N ILE A 165 -4.09 -5.70 -3.05
CA ILE A 165 -2.76 -5.20 -3.42
C ILE A 165 -2.85 -4.29 -4.65
N GLN A 166 -2.37 -3.07 -4.53
CA GLN A 166 -2.20 -2.16 -5.63
C GLN A 166 -0.77 -2.22 -6.13
N GLN A 167 -0.61 -2.60 -7.40
CA GLN A 167 0.68 -2.76 -8.07
C GLN A 167 0.69 -1.92 -9.34
N ASP A 168 1.77 -1.16 -9.55
CA ASP A 168 2.00 -0.42 -10.79
C ASP A 168 3.02 -1.12 -11.71
N GLN A 169 3.83 -2.01 -11.14
CA GLN A 169 4.91 -2.72 -11.82
C GLN A 169 4.70 -4.24 -11.80
N GLN A 170 3.44 -4.69 -11.90
CA GLN A 170 3.07 -6.10 -11.86
C GLN A 170 3.81 -6.95 -12.91
N GLU A 171 4.23 -6.35 -14.03
CA GLU A 171 4.95 -7.07 -15.08
C GLU A 171 6.40 -7.44 -14.69
N ASN A 172 6.96 -6.80 -13.65
CA ASN A 172 8.25 -7.22 -13.08
C ASN A 172 8.19 -8.65 -12.53
N MET A 173 7.01 -9.07 -12.07
CA MET A 173 6.74 -10.38 -11.51
C MET A 173 6.10 -11.33 -12.54
N GLY A 174 5.37 -10.77 -13.52
CA GLY A 174 4.59 -11.50 -14.50
C GLY A 174 3.18 -11.84 -14.00
N LEU A 175 2.17 -11.63 -14.86
CA LEU A 175 0.76 -11.84 -14.50
C LEU A 175 0.46 -13.28 -14.08
N GLU A 176 1.03 -14.24 -14.80
CA GLU A 176 0.84 -15.67 -14.55
C GLU A 176 1.46 -16.12 -13.22
N ALA A 177 2.62 -15.56 -12.85
CA ALA A 177 3.26 -15.83 -11.58
C ALA A 177 2.47 -15.21 -10.41
N LEU A 178 1.95 -14.00 -10.59
CA LEU A 178 1.05 -13.35 -9.61
C LEU A 178 -0.22 -14.16 -9.40
N ASP A 179 -0.84 -14.63 -10.47
CA ASP A 179 -2.02 -15.49 -10.41
C ASP A 179 -1.74 -16.80 -9.66
N ALA A 180 -0.63 -17.45 -9.96
CA ALA A 180 -0.24 -18.69 -9.28
C ALA A 180 -0.03 -18.51 -7.76
N VAL A 181 0.52 -17.38 -7.35
CA VAL A 181 0.84 -17.10 -5.94
C VAL A 181 -0.37 -16.57 -5.17
N ALA A 182 -1.15 -15.68 -5.75
CA ALA A 182 -2.17 -14.92 -5.04
C ALA A 182 -3.54 -14.85 -5.75
N GLY A 183 -3.68 -15.38 -6.96
CA GLY A 183 -4.93 -15.37 -7.72
C GLY A 183 -6.10 -15.99 -6.96
N GLY A 184 -7.25 -15.30 -6.97
CA GLY A 184 -8.45 -15.69 -6.22
C GLY A 184 -8.32 -15.61 -4.69
N ARG A 185 -7.22 -15.05 -4.19
CA ARG A 185 -6.93 -14.93 -2.74
C ARG A 185 -6.66 -13.49 -2.31
N LEU A 186 -6.11 -12.67 -3.20
CA LEU A 186 -5.99 -11.23 -3.09
C LEU A 186 -6.70 -10.60 -4.28
N ALA A 187 -7.32 -9.45 -4.07
CA ALA A 187 -7.72 -8.60 -5.18
C ALA A 187 -6.51 -7.77 -5.66
N PHE A 188 -6.40 -7.60 -6.97
CA PHE A 188 -5.35 -6.82 -7.62
C PHE A 188 -5.92 -5.50 -8.16
N TRP A 189 -5.28 -4.40 -7.82
CA TRP A 189 -5.57 -3.11 -8.43
C TRP A 189 -4.37 -2.65 -9.27
N CYS A 190 -4.43 -2.95 -10.57
CA CYS A 190 -3.30 -2.77 -11.48
C CYS A 190 -3.66 -1.91 -12.70
N PRO A 191 -2.73 -1.08 -13.20
CA PRO A 191 -2.84 -0.47 -14.53
C PRO A 191 -2.43 -1.48 -15.63
N VAL A 192 -2.58 -1.08 -16.88
CA VAL A 192 -1.79 -1.67 -17.96
C VAL A 192 -0.31 -1.39 -17.66
N ASP A 193 0.57 -2.34 -17.99
CA ASP A 193 2.01 -2.20 -17.75
C ASP A 193 2.53 -0.81 -18.15
N ILE A 194 2.99 -0.07 -17.16
CA ILE A 194 3.40 1.32 -17.30
C ILE A 194 4.83 1.50 -17.82
N GLN A 195 5.65 0.45 -17.72
CA GLN A 195 7.07 0.54 -18.07
C GLN A 195 7.33 0.31 -19.57
N LYS A 196 6.49 -0.48 -20.24
CA LYS A 196 6.64 -0.82 -21.67
C LYS A 196 5.36 -0.58 -22.45
N THR A 197 4.28 -1.30 -22.12
CA THR A 197 3.06 -1.31 -22.92
C THR A 197 2.40 0.06 -23.00
N MET A 198 2.30 0.79 -21.87
CA MET A 198 1.76 2.16 -21.86
C MET A 198 2.74 3.20 -22.39
N ALA A 199 4.04 2.97 -22.26
CA ALA A 199 5.07 3.91 -22.69
C ALA A 199 5.25 3.86 -24.21
N ASP A 200 5.41 2.67 -24.78
CA ASP A 200 5.88 2.49 -26.16
C ASP A 200 4.92 1.64 -27.03
N GLY A 201 3.91 1.02 -26.42
CA GLY A 201 2.99 0.11 -27.10
C GLY A 201 1.94 0.81 -27.98
N SER A 202 1.44 0.11 -28.97
CA SER A 202 0.29 0.50 -29.76
C SER A 202 -1.03 0.33 -29.00
N VAL A 203 -2.11 0.86 -29.54
CA VAL A 203 -3.47 0.64 -29.00
C VAL A 203 -3.82 -0.84 -28.97
N ASP A 204 -3.36 -1.63 -29.94
CA ASP A 204 -3.64 -3.07 -29.98
C ASP A 204 -2.81 -3.84 -28.96
N ASP A 205 -1.58 -3.41 -28.65
CA ASP A 205 -0.78 -3.95 -27.54
C ASP A 205 -1.47 -3.71 -26.20
N ILE A 206 -2.00 -2.50 -26.00
CA ILE A 206 -2.76 -2.16 -24.78
C ILE A 206 -3.99 -3.05 -24.65
N ARG A 207 -4.75 -3.24 -25.73
CA ARG A 207 -5.94 -4.13 -25.72
C ARG A 207 -5.57 -5.58 -25.44
N ALA A 208 -4.49 -6.07 -26.05
CA ALA A 208 -4.00 -7.42 -25.81
C ALA A 208 -3.58 -7.61 -24.35
N TYR A 209 -2.88 -6.62 -23.78
CA TYR A 209 -2.47 -6.64 -22.38
C TYR A 209 -3.67 -6.67 -21.42
N VAL A 210 -4.68 -5.81 -21.64
CA VAL A 210 -5.94 -5.84 -20.87
C VAL A 210 -6.61 -7.20 -20.96
N GLY A 211 -6.69 -7.81 -22.18
CA GLY A 211 -7.23 -9.15 -22.37
C GLY A 211 -6.49 -10.20 -21.54
N ARG A 212 -5.14 -10.13 -21.50
CA ARG A 212 -4.31 -11.01 -20.69
C ARG A 212 -4.52 -10.80 -19.18
N MET A 213 -4.59 -9.55 -18.70
CA MET A 213 -4.91 -9.25 -17.30
C MET A 213 -6.25 -9.84 -16.88
N MET A 214 -7.28 -9.67 -17.70
CA MET A 214 -8.61 -10.21 -17.42
C MET A 214 -8.64 -11.74 -17.44
N ALA A 215 -7.87 -12.38 -18.33
CA ALA A 215 -7.80 -13.83 -18.44
C ALA A 215 -6.95 -14.49 -17.32
N THR A 216 -6.03 -13.75 -16.71
CA THR A 216 -5.20 -14.22 -15.58
C THR A 216 -5.77 -13.76 -14.25
N LEU A 217 -5.55 -12.52 -13.85
CA LEU A 217 -5.93 -12.01 -12.54
C LEU A 217 -7.44 -11.80 -12.36
N GLY A 218 -8.19 -11.60 -13.47
CA GLY A 218 -9.63 -11.37 -13.47
C GLY A 218 -10.49 -12.61 -13.70
N ASN A 219 -9.91 -13.80 -13.86
CA ASN A 219 -10.65 -15.05 -14.17
C ASN A 219 -11.30 -15.71 -12.95
N HIS A 220 -10.94 -15.31 -11.75
CA HIS A 220 -11.57 -15.72 -10.50
C HIS A 220 -12.88 -14.94 -10.29
N ALA A 221 -13.72 -15.31 -9.34
CA ALA A 221 -15.01 -14.68 -9.09
C ALA A 221 -14.96 -13.17 -8.72
N GLY A 222 -14.09 -12.42 -9.38
CA GLY A 222 -13.67 -11.04 -9.17
C GLY A 222 -12.18 -10.97 -8.90
N GLY A 223 -11.72 -9.86 -8.30
CA GLY A 223 -10.34 -9.73 -7.82
C GLY A 223 -9.42 -8.93 -8.74
N LEU A 224 -9.93 -8.32 -9.81
CA LEU A 224 -9.17 -7.35 -10.61
C LEU A 224 -9.89 -6.00 -10.68
N ILE A 225 -9.20 -4.96 -10.23
CA ILE A 225 -9.61 -3.57 -10.33
C ILE A 225 -8.65 -2.89 -11.32
N SER A 226 -9.20 -2.27 -12.37
CA SER A 226 -8.39 -1.56 -13.36
C SER A 226 -8.02 -0.17 -12.85
N LYS A 227 -6.73 0.18 -12.94
CA LYS A 227 -6.21 1.51 -12.64
C LYS A 227 -5.86 2.25 -13.93
N ARG A 228 -6.14 3.54 -13.97
CA ARG A 228 -5.65 4.42 -15.03
C ARG A 228 -4.95 5.62 -14.44
N TYR A 229 -3.87 6.05 -15.08
CA TYR A 229 -3.27 7.34 -14.79
C TYR A 229 -3.99 8.46 -15.52
N ARG A 230 -4.17 9.61 -14.87
CA ARG A 230 -4.55 10.84 -15.60
C ARG A 230 -3.36 11.26 -16.46
N MET A 231 -3.46 11.04 -17.76
CA MET A 231 -2.51 11.65 -18.68
C MET A 231 -2.70 13.16 -18.62
N PRO A 232 -1.62 13.97 -18.47
CA PRO A 232 -1.73 15.40 -18.65
C PRO A 232 -2.31 15.67 -20.06
N LYS A 233 -3.28 16.57 -20.16
CA LYS A 233 -3.78 17.00 -21.47
C LYS A 233 -2.54 17.48 -22.25
N ARG A 234 -2.19 16.77 -23.33
CA ARG A 234 -1.21 17.31 -24.29
C ARG A 234 -1.76 18.67 -24.72
N SER A 235 -1.02 19.74 -24.43
CA SER A 235 -1.24 20.99 -25.09
C SER A 235 -1.13 20.71 -26.60
N ALA A 236 -2.18 21.04 -27.35
CA ALA A 236 -2.11 20.93 -28.80
C ALA A 236 -0.84 21.65 -29.28
N PRO A 237 -0.06 21.09 -30.23
CA PRO A 237 1.03 21.83 -30.82
C PRO A 237 0.45 23.06 -31.45
N SER A 238 1.04 24.23 -31.10
CA SER A 238 0.75 25.55 -31.64
C SER A 238 1.10 25.62 -33.13
#